data_6a8c14bb3f734b941257e13db1d288d7
#
_entry.id   6a8c14bb3f734b941257e13db1d288d7
#
_cell.length_a   1.000
_cell.length_b   1.000
_cell.length_c   1.000
_cell.angle_alpha   90.00
_cell.angle_beta   90.00
_cell.angle_gamma   90.00
#
_symmetry.space_group_name_H-M   'P 1'
#
loop_
_entity.id
_entity.type
_entity.pdbx_description
1 polymer ?
#
loop_
_entity_poly.entity_id
_entity_poly.type
_entity_poly.pdbx_seq_one_letter_code
_entity_poly.pdbx_strand_id
1 'polypeptide(L)'
;ILREEAFLGEHTEFYQFSHGMQIIWSRKEQTFRKLNLNDQPIEEHQLYSIALSKYHFMNISDFMDISLEETKKNALPRVLATSSRDIVEEYMMVTPHLCREVEGRLIVVD
;
A
#
# COMPACT_ATOMS: atom_id res chain seq x y z
N ILE A 1 -1.89 8.16 2.77
CA ILE A 1 -2.13 6.77 2.33
C ILE A 1 -2.01 5.81 3.50
N LEU A 2 -1.05 5.99 4.37
CA LEU A 2 -0.91 5.21 5.59
C LEU A 2 -1.55 6.00 6.73
N ARG A 3 -2.75 5.63 7.13
CA ARG A 3 -3.36 6.24 8.31
C ARG A 3 -2.54 5.85 9.52
N GLU A 4 -2.18 6.83 10.33
CA GLU A 4 -1.61 6.59 11.67
C GLU A 4 -2.52 5.68 12.49
N GLU A 5 -3.82 5.78 12.32
CA GLU A 5 -4.83 4.92 12.92
C GLU A 5 -4.65 3.43 12.61
N ALA A 6 -4.14 3.07 11.44
CA ALA A 6 -3.82 1.69 11.12
C ALA A 6 -2.72 1.11 12.03
N PHE A 7 -1.88 1.97 12.60
CA PHE A 7 -0.83 1.59 13.53
C PHE A 7 -1.22 1.81 15.00
N LEU A 8 -2.21 2.63 15.26
CA LEU A 8 -2.63 3.03 16.60
C LEU A 8 -3.99 2.44 17.02
N GLY A 9 -4.79 2.02 16.04
CA GLY A 9 -6.15 1.56 16.26
C GLY A 9 -6.26 0.08 16.63
N GLU A 10 -7.48 -0.37 16.82
CA GLU A 10 -7.84 -1.76 17.12
C GLU A 10 -7.76 -2.68 15.88
N HIS A 11 -7.41 -2.14 14.72
CA HIS A 11 -7.23 -2.93 13.50
C HIS A 11 -5.94 -3.74 13.60
N THR A 12 -6.08 -5.05 13.53
CA THR A 12 -4.96 -6.00 13.67
C THR A 12 -4.26 -6.28 12.33
N GLU A 13 -4.81 -5.79 11.22
CA GLU A 13 -4.30 -6.08 9.88
C GLU A 13 -3.71 -4.82 9.25
N PHE A 14 -2.49 -4.96 8.75
CA PHE A 14 -1.84 -3.92 7.94
C PHE A 14 -2.15 -4.13 6.46
N TYR A 15 -2.25 -3.02 5.72
CA TYR A 15 -2.29 -3.10 4.26
C TYR A 15 -1.02 -3.78 3.73
N GLN A 16 -1.19 -4.56 2.69
CA GLN A 16 -0.06 -5.17 2.01
C GLN A 16 0.65 -4.14 1.14
N PHE A 17 1.96 -4.12 1.24
CA PHE A 17 2.79 -3.19 0.51
C PHE A 17 3.53 -3.89 -0.63
N SER A 18 3.68 -3.17 -1.74
CA SER A 18 4.42 -3.66 -2.89
C SER A 18 5.91 -3.86 -2.57
N HIS A 19 6.55 -4.69 -3.37
CA HIS A 19 8.00 -4.80 -3.36
C HIS A 19 8.67 -3.43 -3.55
N GLY A 20 9.75 -3.18 -2.85
CA GLY A 20 10.45 -1.89 -2.85
C GLY A 20 9.95 -0.87 -1.82
N MET A 21 8.80 -1.10 -1.17
CA MET A 21 8.40 -0.28 -0.02
C MET A 21 9.26 -0.60 1.20
N GLN A 22 9.70 0.44 1.88
CA GLN A 22 10.40 0.36 3.17
C GLN A 22 9.80 1.36 4.13
N ILE A 23 9.12 0.84 5.14
CA ILE A 23 8.38 1.64 6.13
C ILE A 23 8.91 1.31 7.52
N ILE A 24 9.36 2.33 8.24
CA ILE A 24 9.70 2.20 9.67
C ILE A 24 8.82 3.18 10.44
N TRP A 25 7.95 2.64 11.28
CA TRP A 25 7.05 3.39 12.14
C TRP A 25 7.53 3.35 13.59
N SER A 26 7.64 4.49 14.25
CA SER A 26 7.91 4.58 15.68
C SER A 26 6.62 4.75 16.48
N ARG A 27 6.30 3.80 17.35
CA ARG A 27 5.15 3.89 18.28
C ARG A 27 5.34 5.01 19.29
N LYS A 28 6.55 5.15 19.80
CA LYS A 28 6.88 6.16 20.81
C LYS A 28 6.76 7.59 20.26
N GLU A 29 7.27 7.80 19.05
CA GLU A 29 7.27 9.12 18.40
C GLU A 29 6.00 9.36 17.58
N GLN A 30 5.20 8.31 17.33
CA GLN A 30 3.99 8.33 16.49
C GLN A 30 4.27 8.95 15.11
N THR A 31 5.39 8.55 14.50
CA THR A 31 5.82 9.08 13.20
C THR A 31 6.57 8.03 12.38
N PHE A 32 6.63 8.28 11.08
CA PHE A 32 7.45 7.49 10.17
C PHE A 32 8.92 7.93 10.27
N ARG A 33 9.79 7.02 10.72
CA ARG A 33 11.24 7.22 10.66
C ARG A 33 11.80 6.97 9.26
N LYS A 34 11.13 6.12 8.49
CA LYS A 34 11.47 5.82 7.10
C LYS A 34 10.21 5.56 6.30
N LEU A 35 10.12 6.16 5.14
CA LEU A 35 9.06 5.93 4.17
C LEU A 35 9.66 6.05 2.77
N ASN A 36 10.14 4.93 2.24
CA ASN A 36 10.82 4.87 0.95
C ASN A 36 10.09 3.97 -0.04
N LEU A 37 10.24 4.28 -1.31
CA LEU A 37 9.87 3.43 -2.44
C LEU A 37 11.10 3.28 -3.35
N ASN A 38 11.54 2.03 -3.60
CA ASN A 38 12.72 1.72 -4.39
C ASN A 38 13.97 2.52 -3.94
N ASP A 39 14.22 2.48 -2.62
CA ASP A 39 15.32 3.18 -1.94
C ASP A 39 15.29 4.72 -2.01
N GLN A 40 14.24 5.31 -2.59
CA GLN A 40 14.04 6.76 -2.61
C GLN A 40 12.96 7.17 -1.61
N PRO A 41 13.18 8.26 -0.85
CA PRO A 41 12.14 8.82 0.01
C PRO A 41 10.86 9.15 -0.77
N ILE A 42 9.71 8.91 -0.17
CA ILE A 42 8.44 9.40 -0.72
C ILE A 42 8.33 10.90 -0.48
N GLU A 43 8.09 11.64 -1.54
CA GLU A 43 7.96 13.10 -1.52
C GLU A 43 6.49 13.52 -1.59
N GLU A 44 6.09 14.52 -0.79
CA GLU A 44 4.70 15.00 -0.69
C GLU A 44 4.13 15.52 -2.01
N HIS A 45 4.97 16.12 -2.85
CA HIS A 45 4.53 16.77 -4.09
C HIS A 45 4.69 15.87 -5.33
N GLN A 46 5.18 14.65 -5.16
CA GLN A 46 5.30 13.70 -6.24
C GLN A 46 4.03 12.86 -6.39
N LEU A 47 3.63 12.62 -7.64
CA LEU A 47 2.52 11.73 -7.95
C LEU A 47 2.98 10.28 -7.99
N TYR A 48 2.23 9.43 -7.31
CA TYR A 48 2.45 7.99 -7.27
C TYR A 48 1.21 7.26 -7.78
N SER A 49 1.41 6.16 -8.49
CA SER A 49 0.33 5.25 -8.86
C SER A 49 0.16 4.17 -7.81
N ILE A 50 -1.07 3.96 -7.38
CA ILE A 50 -1.42 2.89 -6.45
C ILE A 50 -2.43 1.94 -7.08
N ALA A 51 -2.25 0.64 -6.81
CA ALA A 51 -3.21 -0.39 -7.15
C ALA A 51 -4.00 -0.78 -5.89
N LEU A 52 -5.30 -0.79 -6.01
CA LEU A 52 -6.23 -1.14 -4.92
C LEU A 52 -7.22 -2.19 -5.40
N SER A 53 -7.74 -3.00 -4.47
CA SER A 53 -8.92 -3.79 -4.77
C SER A 53 -10.12 -2.88 -5.04
N LYS A 54 -11.10 -3.35 -5.81
CA LYS A 54 -12.34 -2.60 -6.06
C LYS A 54 -13.02 -2.18 -4.75
N TYR A 55 -13.03 -3.07 -3.76
CA TYR A 55 -13.63 -2.78 -2.46
C TYR A 55 -12.95 -1.60 -1.77
N HIS A 56 -11.63 -1.60 -1.68
CA HIS A 56 -10.88 -0.49 -1.07
C HIS A 56 -11.01 0.80 -1.87
N PHE A 57 -11.06 0.72 -3.19
CA PHE A 57 -11.25 1.90 -4.03
C PHE A 57 -12.64 2.53 -3.85
N MET A 58 -13.69 1.72 -3.82
CA MET A 58 -15.06 2.22 -3.64
C MET A 58 -15.31 2.84 -2.25
N ASN A 59 -14.55 2.42 -1.25
CA ASN A 59 -14.62 2.90 0.12
C ASN A 59 -13.35 3.71 0.51
N ILE A 60 -12.70 4.33 -0.46
CA ILE A 60 -11.42 5.00 -0.25
C ILE A 60 -11.51 6.15 0.76
N SER A 61 -12.65 6.82 0.83
CA SER A 61 -12.89 7.87 1.82
C SER A 61 -12.85 7.35 3.26
N ASP A 62 -13.37 6.15 3.49
CA ASP A 62 -13.44 5.56 4.82
C ASP A 62 -12.09 4.98 5.26
N PHE A 63 -11.35 4.41 4.30
CA PHE A 63 -10.07 3.76 4.58
C PHE A 63 -8.87 4.69 4.51
N MET A 64 -8.91 5.70 3.65
CA MET A 64 -7.73 6.53 3.33
C MET A 64 -7.97 8.03 3.46
N ASP A 65 -9.18 8.43 3.82
CA ASP A 65 -9.57 9.84 3.96
C ASP A 65 -9.39 10.67 2.68
N ILE A 66 -9.57 10.00 1.55
CA ILE A 66 -9.44 10.59 0.21
C ILE A 66 -10.79 10.48 -0.48
N SER A 67 -11.33 11.57 -0.99
CA SER A 67 -12.57 11.51 -1.76
C SER A 67 -12.37 10.89 -3.14
N LEU A 68 -13.41 10.25 -3.68
CA LEU A 68 -13.38 9.72 -5.06
C LEU A 68 -13.11 10.82 -6.10
N GLU A 69 -13.54 12.06 -5.83
CA GLU A 69 -13.26 13.19 -6.70
C GLU A 69 -11.77 13.57 -6.71
N GLU A 70 -11.11 13.47 -5.56
CA GLU A 70 -9.67 13.72 -5.47
C GLU A 70 -8.86 12.70 -6.27
N THR A 71 -9.29 11.44 -6.29
CA THR A 71 -8.60 10.41 -7.08
C THR A 71 -8.61 10.69 -8.59
N LYS A 72 -9.57 11.47 -9.06
CA LYS A 72 -9.75 11.79 -10.48
C LYS A 72 -9.03 13.06 -10.94
N LYS A 73 -8.52 13.87 -10.00
CA LYS A 73 -7.90 15.17 -10.33
C LYS A 73 -6.69 15.06 -11.26
N ASN A 74 -5.86 14.05 -11.06
CA ASN A 74 -4.60 13.91 -11.80
C ASN A 74 -4.63 12.82 -12.88
N ALA A 75 -5.44 11.78 -12.69
CA ALA A 75 -5.63 10.72 -13.66
C ALA A 75 -6.96 10.01 -13.42
N LEU A 76 -7.56 9.50 -14.48
CA LEU A 76 -8.75 8.66 -14.35
C LEU A 76 -8.35 7.27 -13.83
N PRO A 77 -9.05 6.75 -12.82
CA PRO A 77 -8.87 5.38 -12.37
C PRO A 77 -9.18 4.40 -13.50
N ARG A 78 -8.39 3.34 -13.61
CA ARG A 78 -8.59 2.30 -14.61
C ARG A 78 -8.56 0.92 -13.98
N VAL A 79 -9.36 0.02 -14.50
CA VAL A 79 -9.35 -1.39 -14.11
C VAL A 79 -8.15 -2.06 -14.79
N LEU A 80 -7.26 -2.66 -14.00
CA LEU A 80 -6.11 -3.41 -14.49
C LEU A 80 -6.43 -4.90 -14.66
N ALA A 81 -7.29 -5.44 -13.77
CA ALA A 81 -7.76 -6.81 -13.81
C ALA A 81 -9.14 -6.91 -13.15
N THR A 82 -9.94 -7.84 -13.61
CA THR A 82 -11.29 -8.09 -13.08
C THR A 82 -11.32 -9.13 -11.95
N SER A 83 -10.26 -9.91 -11.80
CA SER A 83 -10.13 -10.99 -10.84
C SER A 83 -8.74 -11.00 -10.23
N SER A 84 -8.66 -10.90 -8.92
CA SER A 84 -7.38 -11.04 -8.19
C SER A 84 -6.86 -12.49 -8.25
N ARG A 85 -7.74 -13.46 -8.38
CA ARG A 85 -7.35 -14.86 -8.57
C ARG A 85 -6.58 -15.04 -9.88
N ASP A 86 -7.07 -14.48 -10.97
CA ASP A 86 -6.43 -14.60 -12.28
C ASP A 86 -5.02 -13.98 -12.27
N ILE A 87 -4.85 -12.84 -11.60
CA ILE A 87 -3.54 -12.20 -11.41
C ILE A 87 -2.58 -13.14 -10.70
N VAL A 88 -3.04 -13.79 -9.62
CA VAL A 88 -2.20 -14.73 -8.84
C VAL A 88 -1.85 -15.96 -9.69
N GLU A 89 -2.83 -16.52 -10.42
CA GLU A 89 -2.60 -17.66 -11.29
C GLU A 89 -1.58 -17.33 -12.40
N GLU A 90 -1.73 -16.20 -13.09
CA GLU A 90 -0.77 -15.73 -14.10
C GLU A 90 0.64 -15.55 -13.52
N TYR A 91 0.72 -14.93 -12.34
CA TYR A 91 2.00 -14.73 -11.67
C TYR A 91 2.68 -16.06 -11.31
N MET A 92 1.91 -17.03 -10.83
CA MET A 92 2.43 -18.36 -10.48
C MET A 92 2.85 -19.17 -11.69
N MET A 93 2.18 -18.98 -12.84
CA MET A 93 2.56 -19.63 -14.09
C MET A 93 3.94 -19.18 -14.59
N VAL A 94 4.26 -17.89 -14.44
CA VAL A 94 5.57 -17.36 -14.86
C VAL A 94 6.64 -17.45 -13.77
N THR A 95 6.24 -17.76 -12.54
CA THR A 95 7.13 -17.90 -11.39
C THR A 95 6.86 -19.23 -10.66
N PRO A 96 7.10 -20.39 -11.30
CA PRO A 96 6.68 -21.70 -10.76
C PRO A 96 7.39 -22.09 -9.48
N HIS A 97 8.57 -21.54 -9.21
CA HIS A 97 9.36 -21.79 -8.00
C HIS A 97 9.31 -20.60 -7.04
N LEU A 98 8.11 -20.11 -6.77
CA LEU A 98 7.91 -18.99 -5.89
C LEU A 98 8.32 -19.35 -4.45
N CYS A 99 9.42 -18.77 -3.99
CA CYS A 99 9.82 -18.76 -2.61
C CYS A 99 9.86 -17.32 -2.12
N ARG A 100 9.18 -17.04 -1.02
CA ARG A 100 9.14 -15.69 -0.44
C ARG A 100 9.59 -15.74 1.00
N GLU A 101 10.41 -14.79 1.36
CA GLU A 101 10.84 -14.51 2.71
C GLU A 101 10.21 -13.21 3.21
N VAL A 102 10.23 -13.01 4.52
CA VAL A 102 9.80 -11.73 5.11
C VAL A 102 10.85 -10.68 4.80
N GLU A 103 10.50 -9.73 3.93
CA GLU A 103 11.41 -8.69 3.44
C GLU A 103 11.55 -7.49 4.40
N GLY A 104 10.75 -7.44 5.48
CA GLY A 104 10.76 -6.31 6.41
C GLY A 104 10.26 -5.00 5.79
N ARG A 105 9.27 -5.09 4.90
CA ARG A 105 8.70 -3.90 4.23
C ARG A 105 8.05 -2.93 5.20
N LEU A 106 7.52 -3.45 6.30
CA LEU A 106 6.99 -2.69 7.42
C LEU A 106 7.66 -3.15 8.70
N ILE A 107 8.30 -2.22 9.40
CA ILE A 107 8.92 -2.44 10.70
C ILE A 107 8.31 -1.44 11.67
N VAL A 108 7.81 -1.95 12.78
CA VAL A 108 7.31 -1.12 13.88
C VAL A 108 8.34 -1.15 15.01
N VAL A 109 8.81 0.02 15.40
CA VAL A 109 9.77 0.19 16.50
C VAL A 109 9.15 1.01 17.63
N ASP A 110 9.70 0.85 18.82
CA ASP A 110 9.29 1.60 20.01
C ASP A 110 9.87 3.04 20.03
#